data_9adfdb368a14c07043ac9199aea24c8e
#
_entry.id   9adfdb368a14c07043ac9199aea24c8e
#
_cell.length_a   1.000
_cell.length_b   1.000
_cell.length_c   1.000
_cell.angle_alpha   90.00
_cell.angle_beta   90.00
_cell.angle_gamma   90.00
#
_symmetry.space_group_name_H-M   'P 1'
#
loop_
_entity.id
_entity.type
_entity.pdbx_description
1 polymer ?
#
loop_
_entity_poly.entity_id
_entity_poly.type
_entity_poly.pdbx_seq_one_letter_code
_entity_poly.pdbx_strand_id
1 'polypeptide(L)'
;MLVKITGKNLDIGTALRTHVEAHLKQISDKYFDGTVSSHVTIEKQKSQFAVDCILHLATGLVLQSHGLAADALVSFDHAAEHLERQLRRYKRRLKDHHKNRQEPVRMMSAVSYVIAADGGDQEEEPADLNPVVIAESSAGVPELSVGEAVMQLDISNNQFLLFRNCRDGGLNVIYRRPDGNIGWIDPRHNASR
;
A
#
# COMPACT_ATOMS: atom_id res chain seq x y z
N MET A 1 13.86 11.62 0.48
CA MET A 1 12.43 11.30 0.70
C MET A 1 11.57 12.31 -0.03
N LEU A 2 10.54 11.86 -0.77
CA LEU A 2 9.53 12.72 -1.40
C LEU A 2 8.22 12.62 -0.60
N VAL A 3 7.73 13.75 -0.06
CA VAL A 3 6.48 13.80 0.70
C VAL A 3 5.47 14.63 -0.07
N LYS A 4 4.31 14.05 -0.39
CA LYS A 4 3.17 14.75 -0.96
C LYS A 4 2.05 14.82 0.08
N ILE A 5 1.60 16.03 0.41
CA ILE A 5 0.54 16.24 1.39
C ILE A 5 -0.65 16.89 0.68
N THR A 6 -1.82 16.30 0.82
CA THR A 6 -3.06 16.75 0.17
C THR A 6 -4.15 16.95 1.24
N GLY A 7 -4.79 18.12 1.25
CA GLY A 7 -5.98 18.40 2.04
C GLY A 7 -7.25 18.16 1.24
N LYS A 8 -8.23 17.50 1.84
CA LYS A 8 -9.61 17.43 1.32
C LYS A 8 -10.52 18.25 2.25
N ASN A 9 -11.17 19.25 1.69
CA ASN A 9 -12.03 20.20 2.42
C ASN A 9 -11.29 20.93 3.56
N LEU A 10 -9.98 21.12 3.40
CA LEU A 10 -9.09 21.71 4.40
C LEU A 10 -7.86 22.32 3.73
N ASP A 11 -7.50 23.53 4.11
CA ASP A 11 -6.20 24.12 3.82
C ASP A 11 -5.15 23.62 4.83
N ILE A 12 -4.06 23.09 4.29
CA ILE A 12 -2.96 22.59 5.11
C ILE A 12 -2.04 23.73 5.46
N GLY A 13 -2.12 24.19 6.70
CA GLY A 13 -1.23 25.21 7.25
C GLY A 13 0.24 24.76 7.29
N THR A 14 1.16 25.75 7.32
CA THR A 14 2.60 25.48 7.33
C THR A 14 3.05 24.66 8.53
N ALA A 15 2.46 24.85 9.71
CA ALA A 15 2.78 24.11 10.92
C ALA A 15 2.50 22.59 10.77
N LEU A 16 1.32 22.24 10.24
CA LEU A 16 0.94 20.84 10.00
C LEU A 16 1.83 20.20 8.92
N ARG A 17 2.13 20.93 7.84
CA ARG A 17 3.04 20.47 6.78
C ARG A 17 4.43 20.18 7.35
N THR A 18 5.01 21.10 8.09
CA THR A 18 6.35 20.95 8.69
C THR A 18 6.40 19.77 9.67
N HIS A 19 5.36 19.59 10.48
CA HIS A 19 5.26 18.47 11.42
C HIS A 19 5.24 17.12 10.68
N VAL A 20 4.37 16.98 9.67
CA VAL A 20 4.26 15.77 8.84
C VAL A 20 5.58 15.42 8.15
N GLU A 21 6.21 16.42 7.50
CA GLU A 21 7.48 16.23 6.79
C GLU A 21 8.61 15.81 7.73
N ALA A 22 8.73 16.48 8.88
CA ALA A 22 9.77 16.17 9.88
C ALA A 22 9.59 14.77 10.46
N HIS A 23 8.36 14.39 10.83
CA HIS A 23 8.08 13.08 11.42
C HIS A 23 8.29 11.95 10.43
N LEU A 24 7.80 12.08 9.18
CA LEU A 24 8.00 11.07 8.15
C LEU A 24 9.48 10.93 7.76
N LYS A 25 10.23 12.04 7.73
CA LYS A 25 11.67 12.01 7.51
C LYS A 25 12.38 11.24 8.64
N GLN A 26 12.04 11.50 9.88
CA GLN A 26 12.60 10.79 11.04
C GLN A 26 12.31 9.28 10.96
N ILE A 27 11.09 8.88 10.60
CA ILE A 27 10.73 7.48 10.39
C ILE A 27 11.56 6.87 9.24
N SER A 28 11.69 7.59 8.11
CA SER A 28 12.49 7.13 6.98
C SER A 28 13.94 6.89 7.37
N ASP A 29 14.57 7.86 8.00
CA ASP A 29 15.99 7.80 8.40
C ASP A 29 16.26 6.68 9.41
N LYS A 30 15.28 6.35 10.26
CA LYS A 30 15.39 5.30 11.27
C LYS A 30 15.28 3.86 10.69
N TYR A 31 14.51 3.70 9.64
CA TYR A 31 14.14 2.37 9.14
C TYR A 31 14.73 2.01 7.79
N PHE A 32 15.13 2.98 6.97
CA PHE A 32 15.52 2.77 5.57
C PHE A 32 16.75 3.58 5.16
N ASP A 33 17.60 2.94 4.34
CA ASP A 33 18.75 3.58 3.67
C ASP A 33 18.44 3.95 2.20
N GLY A 34 17.18 3.90 1.77
CA GLY A 34 16.77 4.06 0.38
C GLY A 34 15.76 5.16 0.12
N THR A 35 15.42 5.36 -1.16
CA THR A 35 14.39 6.31 -1.57
C THR A 35 13.01 5.87 -1.08
N VAL A 36 12.37 6.75 -0.32
CA VAL A 36 11.01 6.57 0.21
C VAL A 36 10.15 7.70 -0.34
N SER A 37 8.99 7.37 -0.87
CA SER A 37 7.96 8.35 -1.19
C SER A 37 6.73 8.14 -0.30
N SER A 38 6.12 9.22 0.11
CA SER A 38 4.92 9.18 0.95
C SER A 38 3.83 10.11 0.41
N HIS A 39 2.60 9.67 0.54
CA HIS A 39 1.42 10.47 0.28
C HIS A 39 0.56 10.52 1.53
N VAL A 40 0.33 11.72 2.05
CA VAL A 40 -0.52 11.96 3.21
C VAL A 40 -1.75 12.72 2.75
N THR A 41 -2.92 12.16 2.97
CA THR A 41 -4.20 12.81 2.71
C THR A 41 -4.87 13.14 4.03
N ILE A 42 -5.24 14.39 4.23
CA ILE A 42 -5.92 14.89 5.43
C ILE A 42 -7.29 15.37 5.04
N GLU A 43 -8.32 14.81 5.64
CA GLU A 43 -9.72 15.15 5.35
C GLU A 43 -10.42 15.61 6.62
N LYS A 44 -11.16 16.72 6.54
CA LYS A 44 -12.02 17.16 7.62
C LYS A 44 -13.40 16.50 7.49
N GLN A 45 -13.75 15.67 8.46
CA GLN A 45 -15.01 14.93 8.53
C GLN A 45 -15.83 15.39 9.74
N LYS A 46 -16.80 16.26 9.52
CA LYS A 46 -17.65 16.84 10.58
C LYS A 46 -16.80 17.46 11.72
N SER A 47 -16.70 16.81 12.87
CA SER A 47 -15.97 17.26 14.06
C SER A 47 -14.57 16.63 14.20
N GLN A 48 -14.16 15.79 13.29
CA GLN A 48 -12.90 15.04 13.36
C GLN A 48 -12.07 15.24 12.08
N PHE A 49 -10.80 14.89 12.17
CA PHE A 49 -9.88 14.82 11.04
C PHE A 49 -9.50 13.37 10.80
N ALA A 50 -9.65 12.94 9.55
CA ALA A 50 -9.17 11.64 9.07
C ALA A 50 -7.86 11.86 8.31
N VAL A 51 -6.85 11.07 8.63
CA VAL A 51 -5.56 11.08 7.95
C VAL A 51 -5.28 9.70 7.39
N ASP A 52 -5.03 9.64 6.08
CA ASP A 52 -4.52 8.48 5.38
C ASP A 52 -3.06 8.73 5.00
N CYS A 53 -2.18 7.84 5.43
CA CYS A 53 -0.77 7.89 5.12
C CYS A 53 -0.36 6.65 4.34
N ILE A 54 0.15 6.85 3.11
CA ILE A 54 0.66 5.81 2.23
C ILE A 54 2.17 6.02 2.09
N LEU A 55 2.95 4.96 2.34
CA LEU A 55 4.39 4.96 2.24
C LEU A 55 4.84 3.91 1.22
N HIS A 56 5.56 4.35 0.20
CA HIS A 56 6.17 3.47 -0.80
C HIS A 56 7.66 3.33 -0.52
N LEU A 57 8.10 2.11 -0.30
CA LEU A 57 9.49 1.79 -0.04
C LEU A 57 10.21 1.37 -1.34
N ALA A 58 11.53 1.58 -1.40
CA ALA A 58 12.37 1.11 -2.50
C ALA A 58 12.31 -0.42 -2.70
N THR A 59 11.89 -1.15 -1.69
CA THR A 59 11.66 -2.61 -1.74
C THR A 59 10.36 -3.01 -2.43
N GLY A 60 9.61 -2.06 -2.98
CA GLY A 60 8.28 -2.30 -3.58
C GLY A 60 7.16 -2.49 -2.53
N LEU A 61 7.48 -2.47 -1.24
CA LEU A 61 6.47 -2.55 -0.19
C LEU A 61 5.71 -1.23 -0.10
N VAL A 62 4.39 -1.32 -0.10
CA VAL A 62 3.48 -0.21 0.17
C VAL A 62 2.85 -0.42 1.53
N LEU A 63 3.02 0.55 2.42
CA LEU A 63 2.40 0.58 3.73
C LEU A 63 1.31 1.62 3.76
N GLN A 64 0.18 1.30 4.37
CA GLN A 64 -0.92 2.21 4.55
C GLN A 64 -1.31 2.25 6.03
N SER A 65 -1.54 3.43 6.54
CA SER A 65 -2.04 3.65 7.89
C SER A 65 -3.09 4.74 7.90
N HIS A 66 -3.99 4.63 8.86
CA HIS A 66 -5.09 5.56 9.05
C HIS A 66 -5.09 6.09 10.49
N GLY A 67 -5.42 7.37 10.65
CA GLY A 67 -5.61 8.02 11.95
C GLY A 67 -6.87 8.86 11.95
N LEU A 68 -7.56 8.91 13.09
CA LEU A 68 -8.77 9.70 13.31
C LEU A 68 -8.67 10.38 14.67
N ALA A 69 -8.87 11.70 14.72
CA ALA A 69 -8.89 12.48 15.95
C ALA A 69 -9.65 13.80 15.77
N ALA A 70 -9.91 14.50 16.89
CA ALA A 70 -10.52 15.84 16.85
C ALA A 70 -9.56 16.93 16.35
N ASP A 71 -8.27 16.67 16.36
CA ASP A 71 -7.21 17.57 15.89
C ASP A 71 -6.41 16.90 14.77
N ALA A 72 -5.99 17.68 13.75
CA ALA A 72 -5.32 17.17 12.57
C ALA A 72 -3.89 16.66 12.87
N LEU A 73 -3.16 17.32 13.78
CA LEU A 73 -1.83 16.87 14.23
C LEU A 73 -1.92 15.54 14.95
N VAL A 74 -2.86 15.43 15.90
CA VAL A 74 -3.10 14.20 16.67
C VAL A 74 -3.54 13.07 15.76
N SER A 75 -4.39 13.37 14.77
CA SER A 75 -4.83 12.37 13.78
C SER A 75 -3.66 11.84 12.94
N PHE A 76 -2.76 12.73 12.53
CA PHE A 76 -1.52 12.33 11.84
C PHE A 76 -0.61 11.51 12.75
N ASP A 77 -0.43 11.91 14.00
CA ASP A 77 0.41 11.17 14.97
C ASP A 77 -0.08 9.75 15.19
N HIS A 78 -1.40 9.54 15.27
CA HIS A 78 -2.00 8.20 15.32
C HIS A 78 -1.68 7.37 14.06
N ALA A 79 -1.80 7.97 12.86
CA ALA A 79 -1.43 7.30 11.62
C ALA A 79 0.06 6.96 11.58
N ALA A 80 0.93 7.88 12.01
CA ALA A 80 2.38 7.72 12.04
C ALA A 80 2.83 6.62 13.02
N GLU A 81 2.21 6.53 14.20
CA GLU A 81 2.46 5.43 15.15
C GLU A 81 2.08 4.07 14.59
N HIS A 82 0.96 3.97 13.87
CA HIS A 82 0.55 2.75 13.18
C HIS A 82 1.57 2.36 12.13
N LEU A 83 2.02 3.31 11.31
CA LEU A 83 3.03 3.14 10.30
C LEU A 83 4.36 2.67 10.92
N GLU A 84 4.80 3.29 12.00
CA GLU A 84 6.04 2.93 12.69
C GLU A 84 5.99 1.51 13.27
N ARG A 85 4.84 1.07 13.80
CA ARG A 85 4.63 -0.32 14.26
C ARG A 85 4.76 -1.32 13.12
N GLN A 86 4.18 -1.02 11.94
CA GLN A 86 4.30 -1.85 10.75
C GLN A 86 5.77 -1.95 10.30
N LEU A 87 6.48 -0.82 10.24
CA LEU A 87 7.88 -0.75 9.86
C LEU A 87 8.81 -1.51 10.80
N ARG A 88 8.58 -1.40 12.11
CA ARG A 88 9.34 -2.15 13.13
C ARG A 88 9.16 -3.66 12.94
N ARG A 89 7.94 -4.09 12.66
CA ARG A 89 7.61 -5.49 12.37
C ARG A 89 8.30 -5.98 11.09
N TYR A 90 8.30 -5.14 10.04
CA TYR A 90 8.99 -5.39 8.78
C TYR A 90 10.51 -5.54 8.98
N LYS A 91 11.16 -4.57 9.62
CA LYS A 91 12.62 -4.60 9.87
C LYS A 91 13.05 -5.85 10.69
N ARG A 92 12.24 -6.28 11.65
CA ARG A 92 12.51 -7.50 12.41
C ARG A 92 12.45 -8.75 11.53
N ARG A 93 11.44 -8.87 10.67
CA ARG A 93 11.30 -10.01 9.74
C ARG A 93 12.35 -9.98 8.62
N LEU A 94 12.73 -8.79 8.15
CA LEU A 94 13.83 -8.61 7.18
C LEU A 94 15.17 -9.14 7.72
N LYS A 95 15.49 -8.91 8.98
CA LYS A 95 16.72 -9.43 9.59
C LYS A 95 16.80 -10.96 9.52
N ASP A 96 15.66 -11.63 9.60
CA ASP A 96 15.58 -13.08 9.57
C ASP A 96 15.65 -13.65 8.13
N HIS A 97 15.24 -12.88 7.12
CA HIS A 97 15.17 -13.34 5.71
C HIS A 97 16.21 -12.74 4.76
N HIS A 98 16.73 -11.53 5.03
CA HIS A 98 17.57 -10.78 4.09
C HIS A 98 19.09 -10.86 4.30
N LYS A 99 19.63 -11.93 4.81
CA LYS A 99 21.10 -12.12 4.74
C LYS A 99 21.63 -12.19 3.29
N ASN A 100 20.76 -12.32 2.28
CA ASN A 100 21.16 -12.63 0.91
C ASN A 100 20.69 -11.68 -0.20
N ARG A 101 19.89 -10.65 0.05
CA ARG A 101 19.42 -9.76 -1.03
C ARG A 101 19.91 -8.34 -0.81
N GLN A 102 20.92 -7.93 -1.60
CA GLN A 102 21.49 -6.57 -1.64
C GLN A 102 20.87 -5.68 -2.74
N GLU A 103 19.99 -6.21 -3.59
CA GLU A 103 19.43 -5.49 -4.72
C GLU A 103 18.01 -4.97 -4.45
N PRO A 104 17.65 -3.77 -4.96
CA PRO A 104 16.29 -3.26 -4.92
C PRO A 104 15.32 -4.24 -5.61
N VAL A 105 14.08 -4.28 -5.12
CA VAL A 105 13.03 -5.08 -5.76
C VAL A 105 12.73 -4.53 -7.14
N ARG A 106 12.80 -5.39 -8.16
CA ARG A 106 12.40 -5.03 -9.51
C ARG A 106 10.89 -4.88 -9.55
N MET A 107 10.42 -3.85 -10.28
CA MET A 107 9.00 -3.55 -10.43
C MET A 107 8.62 -3.69 -11.90
N MET A 108 7.58 -4.45 -12.18
CA MET A 108 6.96 -4.50 -13.50
C MET A 108 5.84 -3.45 -13.54
N SER A 109 5.84 -2.58 -14.55
CA SER A 109 4.78 -1.60 -14.74
C SER A 109 3.46 -2.28 -15.08
N ALA A 110 2.39 -1.84 -14.47
CA ALA A 110 1.02 -2.27 -14.72
C ALA A 110 0.09 -1.06 -14.69
N VAL A 111 -1.12 -1.23 -15.21
CA VAL A 111 -2.20 -0.24 -15.11
C VAL A 111 -3.26 -0.79 -14.19
N SER A 112 -3.72 0.02 -13.27
CA SER A 112 -4.83 -0.29 -12.37
C SER A 112 -6.05 0.54 -12.77
N TYR A 113 -7.17 -0.13 -12.96
CA TYR A 113 -8.44 0.50 -13.27
C TYR A 113 -9.38 0.42 -12.07
N VAL A 114 -10.07 1.50 -11.78
CA VAL A 114 -11.19 1.51 -10.85
C VAL A 114 -12.46 1.43 -11.67
N ILE A 115 -13.26 0.42 -11.40
CA ILE A 115 -14.49 0.13 -12.10
C ILE A 115 -15.65 0.51 -11.16
N ALA A 116 -16.70 1.15 -11.70
CA ALA A 116 -17.90 1.42 -10.93
C ALA A 116 -18.51 0.11 -10.47
N ALA A 117 -18.81 0.00 -9.16
CA ALA A 117 -19.67 -1.07 -8.68
C ALA A 117 -21.11 -0.73 -9.09
N ASP A 118 -21.83 -1.69 -9.68
CA ASP A 118 -23.26 -1.53 -9.94
C ASP A 118 -23.97 -1.24 -8.61
N GLY A 119 -24.50 -0.02 -8.49
CA GLY A 119 -25.34 0.38 -7.37
C GLY A 119 -26.67 -0.35 -7.50
N GLY A 120 -26.85 -1.39 -6.71
CA GLY A 120 -27.92 -2.37 -6.80
C GLY A 120 -29.34 -1.87 -6.49
N ASP A 121 -29.81 -0.74 -7.06
CA ASP A 121 -31.19 -0.24 -6.92
C ASP A 121 -31.79 0.29 -8.24
N GLN A 122 -31.24 -0.06 -9.39
CA GLN A 122 -31.88 0.24 -10.66
C GLN A 122 -32.35 -1.05 -11.34
N GLU A 123 -33.67 -1.23 -11.45
CA GLU A 123 -34.37 -2.35 -12.10
C GLU A 123 -34.15 -2.42 -13.63
N GLU A 124 -33.24 -1.65 -14.21
CA GLU A 124 -32.84 -1.75 -15.60
C GLU A 124 -31.52 -2.51 -15.70
N GLU A 125 -31.58 -3.74 -16.19
CA GLU A 125 -30.39 -4.50 -16.61
C GLU A 125 -29.62 -3.65 -17.64
N PRO A 126 -28.35 -3.29 -17.36
CA PRO A 126 -27.56 -2.55 -18.35
C PRO A 126 -27.39 -3.42 -19.58
N ALA A 127 -27.82 -2.89 -20.74
CA ALA A 127 -27.72 -3.55 -22.04
C ALA A 127 -26.28 -3.82 -22.50
N ASP A 128 -25.29 -3.35 -21.75
CA ASP A 128 -23.87 -3.51 -22.05
C ASP A 128 -23.14 -4.10 -20.82
N LEU A 129 -22.57 -5.29 -21.00
CA LEU A 129 -21.80 -6.01 -19.98
C LEU A 129 -20.42 -5.37 -19.68
N ASN A 130 -20.12 -4.23 -20.33
CA ASN A 130 -18.84 -3.54 -20.12
C ASN A 130 -18.89 -2.62 -18.89
N PRO A 131 -18.12 -2.90 -17.84
CA PRO A 131 -18.12 -2.06 -16.65
C PRO A 131 -17.54 -0.67 -16.97
N VAL A 132 -18.11 0.36 -16.36
CA VAL A 132 -17.65 1.73 -16.52
C VAL A 132 -16.35 1.93 -15.75
N VAL A 133 -15.27 2.26 -16.47
CA VAL A 133 -13.99 2.66 -15.85
C VAL A 133 -14.09 4.11 -15.37
N ILE A 134 -13.97 4.31 -14.05
CA ILE A 134 -14.05 5.66 -13.43
C ILE A 134 -12.68 6.26 -13.12
N ALA A 135 -11.64 5.46 -13.04
CA ALA A 135 -10.28 5.94 -12.86
C ALA A 135 -9.25 4.96 -13.42
N GLU A 136 -8.12 5.51 -13.88
CA GLU A 136 -6.94 4.77 -14.31
C GLU A 136 -5.73 5.30 -13.55
N SER A 137 -4.86 4.39 -13.08
CA SER A 137 -3.61 4.74 -12.41
C SER A 137 -2.50 3.77 -12.75
N SER A 138 -1.26 4.25 -12.72
CA SER A 138 -0.11 3.36 -12.84
C SER A 138 0.08 2.57 -11.55
N ALA A 139 0.31 1.28 -11.69
CA ALA A 139 0.62 0.37 -10.59
C ALA A 139 1.96 -0.33 -10.84
N GLY A 140 2.60 -0.80 -9.78
CA GLY A 140 3.81 -1.60 -9.88
C GLY A 140 3.58 -3.01 -9.33
N VAL A 141 3.96 -4.02 -10.10
CA VAL A 141 3.94 -5.42 -9.66
C VAL A 141 5.35 -5.80 -9.21
N PRO A 142 5.59 -6.05 -7.92
CA PRO A 142 6.92 -6.35 -7.39
C PRO A 142 7.38 -7.75 -7.78
N GLU A 143 8.69 -7.91 -8.02
CA GLU A 143 9.31 -9.22 -8.23
C GLU A 143 9.81 -9.76 -6.88
N LEU A 144 9.15 -10.81 -6.37
CA LEU A 144 9.32 -11.34 -5.02
C LEU A 144 9.38 -12.87 -5.03
N SER A 145 9.97 -13.43 -3.98
CA SER A 145 9.70 -14.82 -3.61
C SER A 145 8.33 -14.93 -2.92
N VAL A 146 7.75 -16.12 -2.88
CA VAL A 146 6.48 -16.37 -2.18
C VAL A 146 6.57 -15.97 -0.70
N GLY A 147 7.71 -16.25 -0.03
CA GLY A 147 7.92 -15.87 1.36
C GLY A 147 7.97 -14.37 1.58
N GLU A 148 8.60 -13.61 0.67
CA GLU A 148 8.61 -12.13 0.70
C GLU A 148 7.21 -11.57 0.44
N ALA A 149 6.47 -12.15 -0.52
CA ALA A 149 5.10 -11.76 -0.81
C ALA A 149 4.18 -11.96 0.41
N VAL A 150 4.25 -13.13 1.07
CA VAL A 150 3.51 -13.39 2.32
C VAL A 150 3.87 -12.37 3.40
N MET A 151 5.16 -12.06 3.56
CA MET A 151 5.60 -11.07 4.52
C MET A 151 5.06 -9.66 4.19
N GLN A 152 5.05 -9.27 2.91
CA GLN A 152 4.47 -7.99 2.48
C GLN A 152 2.96 -7.93 2.74
N LEU A 153 2.22 -8.99 2.39
CA LEU A 153 0.78 -9.07 2.65
C LEU A 153 0.47 -8.96 4.15
N ASP A 154 1.27 -9.61 5.00
CA ASP A 154 1.10 -9.57 6.45
C ASP A 154 1.29 -8.18 7.06
N ILE A 155 2.14 -7.36 6.45
CA ILE A 155 2.50 -6.04 6.96
C ILE A 155 1.64 -4.95 6.35
N SER A 156 1.30 -5.09 5.03
CA SER A 156 0.52 -4.14 4.27
C SER A 156 -0.93 -4.34 4.60
N ASN A 157 -1.66 -4.25 5.37
CA ASN A 157 -3.10 -4.44 5.64
C ASN A 157 -3.98 -4.71 4.38
N ASN A 158 -3.37 -5.18 3.29
CA ASN A 158 -4.04 -5.50 2.04
C ASN A 158 -4.73 -6.86 2.13
N GLN A 159 -5.79 -7.05 1.33
CA GLN A 159 -6.50 -8.32 1.24
C GLN A 159 -5.80 -9.31 0.30
N PHE A 160 -5.09 -8.80 -0.70
CA PHE A 160 -4.33 -9.59 -1.66
C PHE A 160 -3.07 -8.85 -2.11
N LEU A 161 -2.14 -9.58 -2.72
CA LEU A 161 -0.95 -9.05 -3.37
C LEU A 161 -0.70 -9.82 -4.66
N LEU A 162 -0.66 -9.09 -5.79
CA LEU A 162 -0.17 -9.57 -7.07
C LEU A 162 1.34 -9.33 -7.13
N PHE A 163 2.12 -10.36 -7.49
CA PHE A 163 3.57 -10.26 -7.60
C PHE A 163 4.09 -11.15 -8.74
N ARG A 164 5.26 -10.81 -9.23
CA ARG A 164 6.03 -11.65 -10.14
C ARG A 164 6.93 -12.56 -9.32
N ASN A 165 6.83 -13.88 -9.51
CA ASN A 165 7.63 -14.82 -8.77
C ASN A 165 9.08 -14.78 -9.28
N CYS A 166 10.05 -14.46 -8.43
CA CYS A 166 11.47 -14.37 -8.81
C CYS A 166 12.06 -15.72 -9.22
N ARG A 167 11.39 -16.85 -8.94
CA ARG A 167 11.89 -18.20 -9.27
C ARG A 167 11.66 -18.56 -10.73
N ASP A 168 10.51 -18.21 -11.29
CA ASP A 168 10.06 -18.63 -12.63
C ASP A 168 9.59 -17.46 -13.51
N GLY A 169 9.51 -16.26 -12.94
CA GLY A 169 9.05 -15.04 -13.63
C GLY A 169 7.54 -14.99 -13.87
N GLY A 170 6.77 -15.97 -13.38
CA GLY A 170 5.32 -16.03 -13.50
C GLY A 170 4.60 -15.03 -12.58
N LEU A 171 3.41 -14.58 -13.00
CA LEU A 171 2.54 -13.77 -12.14
C LEU A 171 1.84 -14.68 -11.13
N ASN A 172 1.91 -14.33 -9.87
CA ASN A 172 1.31 -15.06 -8.77
C ASN A 172 0.46 -14.13 -7.91
N VAL A 173 -0.56 -14.67 -7.23
CA VAL A 173 -1.40 -13.95 -6.30
C VAL A 173 -1.38 -14.64 -4.95
N ILE A 174 -1.20 -13.87 -3.89
CA ILE A 174 -1.50 -14.31 -2.52
C ILE A 174 -2.62 -13.48 -1.94
N TYR A 175 -3.45 -14.07 -1.08
CA TYR A 175 -4.62 -13.39 -0.51
C TYR A 175 -4.96 -13.92 0.89
N ARG A 176 -5.63 -13.08 1.69
CA ARG A 176 -6.13 -13.46 3.01
C ARG A 176 -7.38 -14.29 2.89
N ARG A 177 -7.39 -15.43 3.54
CA ARG A 177 -8.56 -16.29 3.63
C ARG A 177 -9.38 -15.94 4.88
N PRO A 178 -10.71 -16.18 4.88
CA PRO A 178 -11.54 -15.96 6.07
C PRO A 178 -11.13 -16.81 7.27
N ASP A 179 -10.48 -17.97 7.04
CA ASP A 179 -9.98 -18.87 8.08
C ASP A 179 -8.67 -18.40 8.74
N GLY A 180 -8.17 -17.20 8.39
CA GLY A 180 -6.92 -16.63 8.89
C GLY A 180 -5.65 -17.13 8.19
N ASN A 181 -5.74 -18.09 7.29
CA ASN A 181 -4.66 -18.57 6.46
C ASN A 181 -4.41 -17.66 5.25
N ILE A 182 -3.29 -17.88 4.55
CA ILE A 182 -2.96 -17.21 3.30
C ILE A 182 -3.15 -18.21 2.15
N GLY A 183 -3.99 -17.82 1.17
CA GLY A 183 -4.13 -18.52 -0.09
C GLY A 183 -3.06 -18.08 -1.08
N TRP A 184 -2.59 -19.01 -1.90
CA TRP A 184 -1.63 -18.75 -2.98
C TRP A 184 -2.17 -19.34 -4.28
N ILE A 185 -2.23 -18.50 -5.33
CA ILE A 185 -2.58 -18.87 -6.69
C ILE A 185 -1.32 -18.74 -7.54
N ASP A 186 -0.92 -19.83 -8.15
CA ASP A 186 0.19 -19.94 -9.10
C ASP A 186 -0.38 -20.37 -10.46
N PRO A 187 -0.63 -19.42 -11.40
CA PRO A 187 -1.11 -19.75 -12.72
C PRO A 187 0.02 -20.38 -13.52
N ARG A 188 0.31 -21.64 -13.31
CA ARG A 188 1.28 -22.35 -14.15
C ARG A 188 0.71 -22.43 -15.56
N HIS A 189 1.36 -21.77 -16.49
CA HIS A 189 1.16 -22.07 -17.88
C HIS A 189 1.52 -23.54 -18.05
N ASN A 190 0.55 -24.40 -18.31
CA ASN A 190 0.80 -25.73 -18.83
C ASN A 190 1.50 -25.55 -20.18
N ALA A 191 2.82 -25.38 -20.15
CA ALA A 191 3.63 -25.61 -21.32
C ALA A 191 3.43 -27.09 -21.66
N SER A 192 2.61 -27.31 -22.65
CA SER A 192 2.32 -28.51 -23.44
C SER A 192 3.20 -29.72 -23.10
N ARG A 193 2.52 -30.79 -22.77
CA ARG A 193 3.03 -32.14 -23.08
C ARG A 193 3.32 -32.27 -24.56
#